data_daae42fbd486d551089761178c00ea23
#
_entry.id   daae42fbd486d551089761178c00ea23
#
_cell.length_a   1.000
_cell.length_b   1.000
_cell.length_c   1.000
_cell.angle_alpha   90.00
_cell.angle_beta   90.00
_cell.angle_gamma   90.00
#
_symmetry.space_group_name_H-M   'P 1'
#
loop_
_entity.id
_entity.type
_entity.pdbx_description
1 polymer ?
#
loop_
_entity_poly.entity_id
_entity_poly.type
_entity_poly.pdbx_seq_one_letter_code
_entity_poly.pdbx_strand_id
1 'polypeptide(L)'
;MSADLVTDCLARLDEAHQNGVITDHSVETMRSWLREPRYAEFAEQLADLIVRAKADQEMWKSLDDAYWTVIPFGTGGRRGKMFPVGSNAINDRTIGESAQGLAEYVMATRAKGSEPSCTIAYDTRHRSEHFAKLCSEILLAAGFKIFFLRGYRSTPELSYAVRYTESTCGIMVTASHNPPSDNAVKVYWSGGVQVLPPHDKGIIERVMQVNEITRFPFDDGVENGRVVFMEDEIDPAF
;
A
#
# COMPACT_ATOMS: atom_id res chain seq x y z
N MET A 1 -2.71 -1.15 23.21
CA MET A 1 -2.18 0.14 23.72
C MET A 1 -2.96 0.54 24.98
N SER A 2 -2.30 1.09 26.03
CA SER A 2 -2.98 1.53 27.27
C SER A 2 -3.72 2.86 27.07
N ALA A 3 -4.81 3.06 27.84
CA ALA A 3 -5.58 4.32 27.79
C ALA A 3 -4.73 5.54 28.23
N ASP A 4 -3.81 5.33 29.20
CA ASP A 4 -2.92 6.39 29.67
C ASP A 4 -1.93 6.84 28.61
N LEU A 5 -1.39 5.90 27.79
CA LEU A 5 -0.49 6.24 26.69
C LEU A 5 -1.23 7.04 25.59
N VAL A 6 -2.46 6.66 25.27
CA VAL A 6 -3.28 7.43 24.32
C VAL A 6 -3.52 8.83 24.82
N THR A 7 -3.84 8.99 26.11
CA THR A 7 -4.10 10.30 26.72
C THR A 7 -2.83 11.19 26.70
N ASP A 8 -1.66 10.62 27.01
CA ASP A 8 -0.37 11.35 26.93
C ASP A 8 -0.06 11.77 25.48
N CYS A 9 -0.25 10.87 24.50
CA CYS A 9 -0.04 11.21 23.09
C CYS A 9 -0.95 12.34 22.63
N LEU A 10 -2.22 12.33 23.02
CA LEU A 10 -3.19 13.37 22.65
C LEU A 10 -2.79 14.73 23.25
N ALA A 11 -2.35 14.77 24.52
CA ALA A 11 -1.88 16.00 25.13
C ALA A 11 -0.64 16.58 24.40
N ARG A 12 0.27 15.71 23.94
CA ARG A 12 1.46 16.13 23.18
C ARG A 12 1.09 16.65 21.78
N LEU A 13 0.10 16.05 21.13
CA LEU A 13 -0.44 16.56 19.85
C LEU A 13 -1.03 17.95 20.03
N ASP A 14 -1.79 18.17 21.13
CA ASP A 14 -2.37 19.47 21.44
C ASP A 14 -1.30 20.54 21.69
N GLU A 15 -0.25 20.21 22.45
CA GLU A 15 0.88 21.09 22.70
C GLU A 15 1.64 21.43 21.41
N ALA A 16 1.97 20.43 20.59
CA ALA A 16 2.65 20.65 19.31
C ALA A 16 1.84 21.51 18.35
N HIS A 17 0.53 21.31 18.30
CA HIS A 17 -0.38 22.11 17.49
C HIS A 17 -0.48 23.57 18.00
N GLN A 18 -0.69 23.79 19.30
CA GLN A 18 -0.74 25.13 19.91
C GLN A 18 0.54 25.92 19.68
N ASN A 19 1.68 25.25 19.62
CA ASN A 19 2.98 25.82 19.30
C ASN A 19 3.24 26.01 17.79
N GLY A 20 2.27 25.68 16.94
CA GLY A 20 2.38 25.82 15.48
C GLY A 20 3.39 24.87 14.82
N VAL A 21 3.70 23.74 15.47
CA VAL A 21 4.69 22.76 15.00
C VAL A 21 4.07 21.77 13.99
N ILE A 22 2.78 21.48 14.14
CA ILE A 22 2.01 20.58 13.26
C ILE A 22 0.71 21.25 12.82
N THR A 23 0.19 20.86 11.65
CA THR A 23 -1.01 21.41 11.03
C THR A 23 -2.31 20.87 11.67
N ASP A 24 -3.42 21.59 11.50
CA ASP A 24 -4.77 21.18 11.94
C ASP A 24 -5.12 19.79 11.42
N HIS A 25 -4.89 19.55 10.12
CA HIS A 25 -5.20 18.28 9.49
C HIS A 25 -4.37 17.13 10.06
N SER A 26 -3.09 17.36 10.32
CA SER A 26 -2.21 16.35 10.94
C SER A 26 -2.68 15.96 12.34
N VAL A 27 -3.07 16.92 13.16
CA VAL A 27 -3.61 16.66 14.52
C VAL A 27 -4.85 15.77 14.44
N GLU A 28 -5.83 16.14 13.61
CA GLU A 28 -7.08 15.40 13.47
C GLU A 28 -6.82 13.98 12.95
N THR A 29 -5.95 13.86 11.94
CA THR A 29 -5.63 12.56 11.35
C THR A 29 -4.88 11.66 12.34
N MET A 30 -3.86 12.18 13.05
CA MET A 30 -3.15 11.40 14.06
C MET A 30 -4.06 10.97 15.23
N ARG A 31 -5.01 11.82 15.65
CA ARG A 31 -6.04 11.44 16.64
C ARG A 31 -6.91 10.29 16.17
N SER A 32 -7.34 10.30 14.90
CA SER A 32 -8.05 9.17 14.27
C SER A 32 -7.21 7.90 14.31
N TRP A 33 -5.94 7.97 13.94
CA TRP A 33 -5.03 6.82 13.91
C TRP A 33 -4.75 6.23 15.30
N LEU A 34 -4.81 7.03 16.36
CA LEU A 34 -4.67 6.55 17.74
C LEU A 34 -5.95 5.89 18.29
N ARG A 35 -7.13 6.17 17.74
CA ARG A 35 -8.43 5.82 18.35
C ARG A 35 -9.29 4.89 17.52
N GLU A 36 -9.22 4.99 16.18
CA GLU A 36 -10.14 4.23 15.33
C GLU A 36 -9.68 2.78 15.15
N PRO A 37 -10.59 1.80 15.25
CA PRO A 37 -10.26 0.37 15.11
C PRO A 37 -9.52 0.03 13.81
N ARG A 38 -9.84 0.71 12.72
CA ARG A 38 -9.18 0.48 11.41
C ARG A 38 -7.69 0.78 11.38
N TYR A 39 -7.17 1.50 12.38
CA TYR A 39 -5.75 1.84 12.52
C TYR A 39 -5.08 1.16 13.73
N ALA A 40 -5.78 0.26 14.41
CA ALA A 40 -5.30 -0.36 15.66
C ALA A 40 -3.91 -1.02 15.51
N GLU A 41 -3.63 -1.61 14.35
CA GLU A 41 -2.34 -2.24 14.02
C GLU A 41 -1.17 -1.21 14.03
N PHE A 42 -1.46 0.07 13.72
CA PHE A 42 -0.47 1.14 13.58
C PHE A 42 -0.42 2.09 14.77
N ALA A 43 -1.40 2.03 15.66
CA ALA A 43 -1.58 3.00 16.74
C ALA A 43 -0.40 3.00 17.75
N GLU A 44 0.15 1.83 18.08
CA GLU A 44 1.30 1.71 18.99
C GLU A 44 2.56 2.32 18.37
N GLN A 45 2.80 2.08 17.10
CA GLN A 45 3.93 2.64 16.38
C GLN A 45 3.84 4.18 16.26
N LEU A 46 2.64 4.71 16.02
CA LEU A 46 2.40 6.15 16.03
C LEU A 46 2.64 6.74 17.43
N ALA A 47 2.15 6.08 18.47
CA ALA A 47 2.34 6.54 19.86
C ALA A 47 3.84 6.60 20.23
N ASP A 48 4.64 5.60 19.85
CA ASP A 48 6.09 5.60 20.06
C ASP A 48 6.76 6.80 19.36
N LEU A 49 6.38 7.10 18.12
CA LEU A 49 6.92 8.24 17.38
C LEU A 49 6.55 9.59 18.04
N ILE A 50 5.30 9.75 18.50
CA ILE A 50 4.86 10.97 19.23
C ILE A 50 5.63 11.14 20.54
N VAL A 51 5.82 10.05 21.30
CA VAL A 51 6.59 10.10 22.55
C VAL A 51 8.03 10.53 22.29
N ARG A 52 8.66 10.01 21.26
CA ARG A 52 10.04 10.34 20.87
C ARG A 52 10.18 11.76 20.32
N ALA A 53 9.14 12.29 19.68
CA ALA A 53 9.13 13.64 19.12
C ALA A 53 9.16 14.76 20.17
N LYS A 54 8.95 14.48 21.47
CA LYS A 54 8.80 15.46 22.56
C LYS A 54 9.79 16.64 22.54
N ALA A 55 11.05 16.40 22.18
CA ALA A 55 12.10 17.41 22.12
C ALA A 55 12.77 17.49 20.73
N ASP A 56 12.21 16.83 19.75
CA ASP A 56 12.79 16.68 18.39
C ASP A 56 11.88 17.34 17.35
N GLN A 57 12.22 18.57 16.96
CA GLN A 57 11.46 19.32 15.95
C GLN A 57 11.48 18.63 14.57
N GLU A 58 12.57 17.93 14.20
CA GLU A 58 12.65 17.22 12.92
C GLU A 58 11.71 16.00 12.92
N MET A 59 11.54 15.34 14.06
CA MET A 59 10.56 14.26 14.19
C MET A 59 9.12 14.77 14.04
N TRP A 60 8.78 15.92 14.69
CA TRP A 60 7.47 16.55 14.52
C TRP A 60 7.20 16.95 13.07
N LYS A 61 8.19 17.52 12.39
CA LYS A 61 8.08 17.83 10.97
C LYS A 61 7.86 16.59 10.12
N SER A 62 8.56 15.50 10.43
CA SER A 62 8.37 14.22 9.74
C SER A 62 6.97 13.63 9.97
N LEU A 63 6.42 13.79 11.17
CA LEU A 63 5.04 13.42 11.49
C LEU A 63 4.04 14.31 10.74
N ASP A 64 4.24 15.64 10.74
CA ASP A 64 3.36 16.54 9.99
C ASP A 64 3.37 16.21 8.51
N ASP A 65 4.56 16.03 7.89
CA ASP A 65 4.70 15.60 6.48
C ASP A 65 3.95 14.30 6.18
N ALA A 66 3.91 13.36 7.15
CA ALA A 66 3.25 12.07 6.97
C ALA A 66 1.72 12.12 7.15
N TYR A 67 1.17 13.19 7.75
CA TYR A 67 -0.24 13.26 8.13
C TYR A 67 -1.02 14.46 7.60
N TRP A 68 -0.35 15.49 7.03
CA TRP A 68 -1.01 16.75 6.61
C TRP A 68 -2.05 16.59 5.50
N THR A 69 -2.06 15.46 4.81
CA THR A 69 -3.04 15.12 3.77
C THR A 69 -3.15 13.59 3.61
N VAL A 70 -4.00 13.15 2.70
CA VAL A 70 -4.05 11.74 2.26
C VAL A 70 -3.32 11.63 0.93
N ILE A 71 -2.32 10.74 0.87
CA ILE A 71 -1.58 10.48 -0.37
C ILE A 71 -2.55 10.04 -1.47
N PRO A 72 -2.62 10.76 -2.59
CA PRO A 72 -3.57 10.45 -3.63
C PRO A 72 -3.21 9.14 -4.34
N PHE A 73 -4.23 8.35 -4.68
CA PHE A 73 -4.08 7.34 -5.71
C PHE A 73 -4.26 8.05 -7.06
N GLY A 74 -3.14 8.37 -7.71
CA GLY A 74 -3.13 9.01 -9.03
C GLY A 74 -3.44 8.01 -10.16
N THR A 75 -3.44 8.48 -11.40
CA THR A 75 -3.59 7.61 -12.58
C THR A 75 -2.53 6.51 -12.54
N GLY A 76 -2.98 5.30 -12.26
CA GLY A 76 -2.16 4.09 -12.23
C GLY A 76 -1.40 3.80 -10.94
N GLY A 77 -1.64 4.49 -9.82
CA GLY A 77 -1.06 4.07 -8.53
C GLY A 77 -0.82 5.16 -7.48
N ARG A 78 -0.28 4.76 -6.34
CA ARG A 78 0.19 5.62 -5.25
C ARG A 78 1.72 5.66 -5.24
N ARG A 79 2.30 6.86 -5.08
CA ARG A 79 3.75 7.07 -4.98
C ARG A 79 4.07 8.18 -3.99
N GLY A 80 5.06 7.97 -3.14
CA GLY A 80 5.54 8.96 -2.20
C GLY A 80 6.70 8.47 -1.35
N LYS A 81 7.10 9.30 -0.39
CA LYS A 81 8.13 8.99 0.60
C LYS A 81 7.64 7.87 1.53
N MET A 82 8.52 6.92 1.83
CA MET A 82 8.24 5.90 2.83
C MET A 82 8.36 6.51 4.24
N PHE A 83 7.34 6.27 5.06
CA PHE A 83 7.36 6.54 6.49
C PHE A 83 6.53 5.47 7.19
N PRO A 84 6.91 5.03 8.40
CA PRO A 84 6.31 3.86 9.04
C PRO A 84 4.79 3.90 9.18
N VAL A 85 4.24 5.08 9.40
CA VAL A 85 2.81 5.36 9.58
C VAL A 85 2.44 6.65 8.85
N GLY A 86 1.14 6.93 8.70
CA GLY A 86 0.68 8.19 8.11
C GLY A 86 -0.09 8.02 6.83
N SER A 87 -1.08 8.90 6.66
CA SER A 87 -1.98 8.92 5.50
C SER A 87 -1.32 9.48 4.23
N ASN A 88 -0.26 10.29 4.37
CA ASN A 88 0.48 10.90 3.26
C ASN A 88 1.84 10.23 3.00
N ALA A 89 2.02 8.99 3.39
CA ALA A 89 3.26 8.26 3.22
C ALA A 89 3.03 6.88 2.60
N ILE A 90 4.07 6.29 2.03
CA ILE A 90 4.06 4.90 1.61
C ILE A 90 4.43 4.03 2.81
N ASN A 91 3.50 3.21 3.25
CA ASN A 91 3.61 2.26 4.36
C ASN A 91 2.61 1.11 4.17
N ASP A 92 2.58 0.19 5.14
CA ASP A 92 1.73 -1.01 5.04
C ASP A 92 0.24 -0.66 4.95
N ARG A 93 -0.22 0.43 5.62
CA ARG A 93 -1.61 0.88 5.54
C ARG A 93 -1.96 1.39 4.13
N THR A 94 -1.19 2.33 3.59
CA THR A 94 -1.49 2.97 2.30
C THR A 94 -1.27 2.03 1.10
N ILE A 95 -0.30 1.12 1.18
CA ILE A 95 -0.12 0.02 0.23
C ILE A 95 -1.29 -0.95 0.33
N GLY A 96 -1.68 -1.33 1.56
CA GLY A 96 -2.80 -2.22 1.79
C GLY A 96 -4.12 -1.67 1.28
N GLU A 97 -4.41 -0.38 1.50
CA GLU A 97 -5.59 0.28 0.93
C GLU A 97 -5.59 0.21 -0.60
N SER A 98 -4.41 0.38 -1.22
CA SER A 98 -4.29 0.32 -2.69
C SER A 98 -4.59 -1.08 -3.22
N ALA A 99 -4.09 -2.13 -2.56
CA ALA A 99 -4.35 -3.51 -2.94
C ALA A 99 -5.81 -3.92 -2.68
N GLN A 100 -6.38 -3.52 -1.53
CA GLN A 100 -7.76 -3.80 -1.16
C GLN A 100 -8.74 -3.13 -2.14
N GLY A 101 -8.56 -1.84 -2.42
CA GLY A 101 -9.40 -1.11 -3.37
C GLY A 101 -9.31 -1.66 -4.79
N LEU A 102 -8.13 -2.10 -5.23
CA LEU A 102 -7.96 -2.82 -6.50
C LEU A 102 -8.74 -4.14 -6.49
N ALA A 103 -8.61 -4.93 -5.42
CA ALA A 103 -9.32 -6.20 -5.29
C ALA A 103 -10.85 -6.00 -5.38
N GLU A 104 -11.39 -5.06 -4.62
CA GLU A 104 -12.82 -4.74 -4.62
C GLU A 104 -13.32 -4.28 -5.99
N TYR A 105 -12.53 -3.45 -6.68
CA TYR A 105 -12.89 -2.99 -8.01
C TYR A 105 -12.92 -4.15 -9.02
N VAL A 106 -11.87 -5.00 -9.05
CA VAL A 106 -11.81 -6.17 -9.94
C VAL A 106 -12.97 -7.11 -9.65
N MET A 107 -13.24 -7.41 -8.37
CA MET A 107 -14.34 -8.30 -7.98
C MET A 107 -15.71 -7.77 -8.40
N ALA A 108 -15.90 -6.45 -8.40
CA ALA A 108 -17.15 -5.81 -8.83
C ALA A 108 -17.32 -5.77 -10.36
N THR A 109 -16.22 -5.74 -11.12
CA THR A 109 -16.26 -5.50 -12.59
C THR A 109 -15.94 -6.73 -13.43
N ARG A 110 -15.35 -7.80 -12.84
CA ARG A 110 -15.02 -9.03 -13.56
C ARG A 110 -16.24 -9.75 -14.12
N ALA A 111 -16.04 -10.51 -15.17
CA ALA A 111 -17.08 -11.39 -15.70
C ALA A 111 -17.53 -12.41 -14.64
N LYS A 112 -18.85 -12.64 -14.56
CA LYS A 112 -19.43 -13.59 -13.60
C LYS A 112 -18.87 -14.99 -13.82
N GLY A 113 -18.28 -15.57 -12.77
CA GLY A 113 -17.68 -16.91 -12.81
C GLY A 113 -16.22 -16.94 -13.27
N SER A 114 -15.58 -15.82 -13.68
CA SER A 114 -14.15 -15.79 -13.93
C SER A 114 -13.36 -15.80 -12.63
N GLU A 115 -12.23 -16.49 -12.60
CA GLU A 115 -11.28 -16.45 -11.49
C GLU A 115 -10.37 -15.23 -11.64
N PRO A 116 -10.29 -14.33 -10.65
CA PRO A 116 -9.42 -13.17 -10.73
C PRO A 116 -7.95 -13.60 -10.52
N SER A 117 -7.05 -12.96 -11.26
CA SER A 117 -5.61 -13.20 -11.12
C SER A 117 -4.82 -11.89 -11.18
N CYS A 118 -3.65 -11.88 -10.54
CA CYS A 118 -2.76 -10.74 -10.56
C CYS A 118 -1.31 -11.18 -10.70
N THR A 119 -0.59 -10.57 -11.64
CA THR A 119 0.86 -10.73 -11.75
C THR A 119 1.55 -9.64 -10.93
N ILE A 120 2.52 -10.02 -10.09
CA ILE A 120 3.18 -9.09 -9.17
C ILE A 120 4.69 -9.17 -9.33
N ALA A 121 5.31 -7.99 -9.47
CA ALA A 121 6.75 -7.81 -9.51
C ALA A 121 7.18 -6.59 -8.69
N TYR A 122 8.48 -6.52 -8.39
CA TYR A 122 9.05 -5.45 -7.57
C TYR A 122 10.49 -5.15 -7.98
N ASP A 123 10.94 -3.93 -7.66
CA ASP A 123 12.30 -3.48 -7.92
C ASP A 123 13.23 -3.59 -6.70
N THR A 124 14.45 -3.05 -6.81
CA THR A 124 15.50 -3.11 -5.79
C THR A 124 15.30 -2.15 -4.61
N ARG A 125 14.22 -1.38 -4.55
CA ARG A 125 13.99 -0.39 -3.50
C ARG A 125 13.75 -1.04 -2.15
N HIS A 126 14.07 -0.30 -1.10
CA HIS A 126 13.76 -0.73 0.27
C HIS A 126 12.29 -1.09 0.40
N ARG A 127 12.01 -2.22 1.04
CA ARG A 127 10.67 -2.77 1.28
C ARG A 127 9.86 -3.15 0.02
N SER A 128 10.41 -3.08 -1.20
CA SER A 128 9.65 -3.44 -2.41
C SER A 128 9.14 -4.89 -2.37
N GLU A 129 9.96 -5.84 -1.96
CA GLU A 129 9.54 -7.23 -1.78
C GLU A 129 8.45 -7.38 -0.70
N HIS A 130 8.63 -6.71 0.45
CA HIS A 130 7.64 -6.72 1.52
C HIS A 130 6.29 -6.19 1.04
N PHE A 131 6.26 -5.06 0.34
CA PHE A 131 5.03 -4.49 -0.21
C PHE A 131 4.40 -5.36 -1.30
N ALA A 132 5.22 -6.04 -2.12
CA ALA A 132 4.72 -6.99 -3.10
C ALA A 132 4.04 -8.21 -2.44
N LYS A 133 4.64 -8.76 -1.38
CA LYS A 133 4.02 -9.83 -0.58
C LYS A 133 2.74 -9.36 0.12
N LEU A 134 2.75 -8.16 0.71
CA LEU A 134 1.56 -7.55 1.33
C LEU A 134 0.40 -7.40 0.33
N CYS A 135 0.68 -6.91 -0.88
CA CYS A 135 -0.33 -6.85 -1.95
C CYS A 135 -0.86 -8.25 -2.29
N SER A 136 0.04 -9.25 -2.36
CA SER A 136 -0.35 -10.64 -2.62
C SER A 136 -1.28 -11.20 -1.54
N GLU A 137 -0.97 -10.97 -0.26
CA GLU A 137 -1.78 -11.43 0.87
C GLU A 137 -3.21 -10.88 0.83
N ILE A 138 -3.36 -9.61 0.47
CA ILE A 138 -4.66 -8.94 0.37
C ILE A 138 -5.46 -9.47 -0.81
N LEU A 139 -4.82 -9.61 -1.97
CA LEU A 139 -5.46 -10.17 -3.15
C LEU A 139 -5.83 -11.65 -2.96
N LEU A 140 -4.99 -12.44 -2.28
CA LEU A 140 -5.29 -13.82 -1.89
C LEU A 140 -6.53 -13.91 -1.00
N ALA A 141 -6.67 -13.02 -0.02
CA ALA A 141 -7.87 -12.94 0.82
C ALA A 141 -9.13 -12.65 0.02
N ALA A 142 -9.02 -11.85 -1.05
CA ALA A 142 -10.11 -11.55 -1.99
C ALA A 142 -10.36 -12.66 -3.02
N GLY A 143 -9.63 -13.78 -2.98
CA GLY A 143 -9.85 -14.94 -3.86
C GLY A 143 -9.04 -14.93 -5.16
N PHE A 144 -8.02 -14.09 -5.28
CA PHE A 144 -7.17 -14.07 -6.47
C PHE A 144 -6.18 -15.24 -6.51
N LYS A 145 -5.81 -15.63 -7.72
CA LYS A 145 -4.58 -16.36 -8.02
C LYS A 145 -3.47 -15.35 -8.27
N ILE A 146 -2.29 -15.59 -7.70
CA ILE A 146 -1.14 -14.69 -7.81
C ILE A 146 -0.04 -15.36 -8.65
N PHE A 147 0.41 -14.66 -9.68
CA PHE A 147 1.63 -14.96 -10.42
C PHE A 147 2.73 -14.03 -9.91
N PHE A 148 3.66 -14.57 -9.14
CA PHE A 148 4.67 -13.77 -8.43
C PHE A 148 6.04 -13.97 -9.07
N LEU A 149 6.73 -12.87 -9.39
CA LEU A 149 8.09 -12.89 -9.91
C LEU A 149 9.08 -12.64 -8.76
N ARG A 150 9.79 -13.68 -8.34
CA ARG A 150 10.82 -13.56 -7.31
C ARG A 150 12.04 -12.83 -7.84
N GLY A 151 12.72 -12.08 -6.96
CA GLY A 151 13.84 -11.23 -7.32
C GLY A 151 13.38 -9.92 -7.97
N TYR A 152 14.34 -9.09 -8.34
CA TYR A 152 14.06 -7.76 -8.86
C TYR A 152 13.74 -7.81 -10.35
N ARG A 153 12.64 -7.17 -10.74
CA ARG A 153 12.18 -7.15 -12.14
C ARG A 153 11.90 -5.74 -12.62
N SER A 154 11.98 -5.59 -13.93
CA SER A 154 11.69 -4.31 -14.59
C SER A 154 10.19 -4.09 -14.80
N THR A 155 9.79 -2.83 -14.91
CA THR A 155 8.41 -2.47 -15.25
C THR A 155 7.95 -3.03 -16.61
N PRO A 156 8.77 -2.99 -17.68
CA PRO A 156 8.42 -3.63 -18.95
C PRO A 156 8.20 -5.15 -18.84
N GLU A 157 8.99 -5.81 -18.01
CA GLU A 157 8.87 -7.25 -17.77
C GLU A 157 7.57 -7.60 -17.05
N LEU A 158 7.15 -6.82 -16.04
CA LEU A 158 5.82 -6.97 -15.46
C LEU A 158 4.72 -6.81 -16.53
N SER A 159 4.81 -5.78 -17.36
CA SER A 159 3.84 -5.56 -18.44
C SER A 159 3.75 -6.75 -19.39
N TYR A 160 4.88 -7.35 -19.74
CA TYR A 160 4.95 -8.57 -20.53
C TYR A 160 4.33 -9.75 -19.77
N ALA A 161 4.69 -9.93 -18.50
CA ALA A 161 4.23 -11.03 -17.66
C ALA A 161 2.70 -11.01 -17.47
N VAL A 162 2.08 -9.84 -17.32
CA VAL A 162 0.60 -9.70 -17.25
C VAL A 162 -0.07 -10.27 -18.51
N ARG A 163 0.52 -10.04 -19.69
CA ARG A 163 0.00 -10.59 -20.95
C ARG A 163 0.28 -12.08 -21.09
N TYR A 164 1.48 -12.52 -20.71
CA TYR A 164 1.88 -13.92 -20.77
C TYR A 164 1.02 -14.81 -19.89
N THR A 165 0.71 -14.37 -18.68
CA THR A 165 -0.15 -15.10 -17.72
C THR A 165 -1.64 -14.86 -17.93
N GLU A 166 -2.03 -14.01 -18.88
CA GLU A 166 -3.41 -13.57 -19.11
C GLU A 166 -4.09 -13.07 -17.83
N SER A 167 -3.30 -12.42 -16.94
CA SER A 167 -3.79 -11.95 -15.65
C SER A 167 -4.82 -10.84 -15.80
N THR A 168 -5.80 -10.82 -14.88
CA THR A 168 -6.84 -9.78 -14.81
C THR A 168 -6.21 -8.41 -14.58
N CYS A 169 -5.15 -8.34 -13.77
CA CYS A 169 -4.40 -7.12 -13.49
C CYS A 169 -2.94 -7.44 -13.13
N GLY A 170 -2.14 -6.40 -12.95
CA GLY A 170 -0.77 -6.52 -12.46
C GLY A 170 -0.41 -5.44 -11.46
N ILE A 171 0.54 -5.72 -10.60
CA ILE A 171 1.12 -4.78 -9.64
C ILE A 171 2.63 -4.73 -9.84
N MET A 172 3.15 -3.51 -10.03
CA MET A 172 4.58 -3.22 -9.96
C MET A 172 4.90 -2.36 -8.75
N VAL A 173 5.70 -2.87 -7.83
CA VAL A 173 6.17 -2.10 -6.67
C VAL A 173 7.48 -1.41 -7.04
N THR A 174 7.39 -0.12 -7.37
CA THR A 174 8.53 0.71 -7.80
C THR A 174 8.19 2.19 -7.83
N ALA A 175 9.06 3.04 -7.31
CA ALA A 175 8.99 4.50 -7.54
C ALA A 175 9.87 4.97 -8.71
N SER A 176 10.27 4.07 -9.63
CA SER A 176 11.03 4.41 -10.84
C SER A 176 12.38 5.08 -10.53
N HIS A 177 12.55 6.35 -10.91
CA HIS A 177 13.78 7.15 -10.73
C HIS A 177 13.72 8.11 -9.53
N ASN A 178 12.69 8.03 -8.69
CA ASN A 178 12.60 8.84 -7.47
C ASN A 178 13.72 8.48 -6.48
N PRO A 179 14.01 9.34 -5.49
CA PRO A 179 14.97 9.03 -4.43
C PRO A 179 14.74 7.66 -3.76
N PRO A 180 15.77 7.05 -3.18
CA PRO A 180 15.65 5.75 -2.50
C PRO A 180 14.65 5.74 -1.32
N SER A 181 14.36 6.92 -0.76
CA SER A 181 13.35 7.12 0.29
C SER A 181 11.91 6.88 -0.18
N ASP A 182 11.68 6.88 -1.49
CA ASP A 182 10.35 6.75 -2.06
C ASP A 182 10.07 5.30 -2.49
N ASN A 183 8.80 4.94 -2.44
CA ASN A 183 8.28 3.74 -3.08
C ASN A 183 6.89 4.00 -3.67
N ALA A 184 6.34 3.03 -4.40
CA ALA A 184 5.02 3.13 -5.00
C ALA A 184 4.41 1.76 -5.28
N VAL A 185 3.09 1.74 -5.39
CA VAL A 185 2.33 0.69 -6.06
C VAL A 185 1.83 1.24 -7.38
N LYS A 186 2.20 0.59 -8.48
CA LYS A 186 1.65 0.87 -9.81
C LYS A 186 0.76 -0.28 -10.26
N VAL A 187 -0.42 0.06 -10.76
CA VAL A 187 -1.42 -0.91 -11.20
C VAL A 187 -1.46 -0.99 -12.72
N TYR A 188 -1.49 -2.22 -13.22
CA TYR A 188 -1.63 -2.58 -14.63
C TYR A 188 -2.94 -3.32 -14.84
N TRP A 189 -3.55 -3.16 -16.01
CA TRP A 189 -4.77 -3.88 -16.38
C TRP A 189 -4.45 -5.03 -17.32
N SER A 190 -5.45 -5.86 -17.59
CA SER A 190 -5.35 -6.93 -18.58
C SER A 190 -4.81 -6.39 -19.91
N GLY A 191 -3.86 -7.09 -20.52
CA GLY A 191 -3.13 -6.59 -21.70
C GLY A 191 -1.82 -5.87 -21.37
N GLY A 192 -1.44 -5.74 -20.09
CA GLY A 192 -0.12 -5.26 -19.67
C GLY A 192 0.07 -3.75 -19.78
N VAL A 193 -0.99 -2.97 -19.92
CA VAL A 193 -0.93 -1.50 -19.90
C VAL A 193 -1.21 -0.96 -18.50
N GLN A 194 -0.56 0.14 -18.14
CA GLN A 194 -0.89 0.83 -16.92
C GLN A 194 -2.36 1.24 -16.94
N VAL A 195 -3.02 1.16 -15.77
CA VAL A 195 -4.46 1.45 -15.66
C VAL A 195 -4.81 2.82 -16.27
N LEU A 196 -5.85 2.82 -17.09
CA LEU A 196 -6.40 3.98 -17.79
C LEU A 196 -7.91 4.10 -17.53
N PRO A 197 -8.55 5.23 -17.87
CA PRO A 197 -10.01 5.36 -17.81
C PRO A 197 -10.72 4.24 -18.59
N PRO A 198 -11.83 3.71 -18.04
CA PRO A 198 -12.55 4.14 -16.84
C PRO A 198 -12.06 3.47 -15.55
N HIS A 199 -11.12 2.53 -15.63
CA HIS A 199 -10.70 1.67 -14.52
C HIS A 199 -9.98 2.46 -13.42
N ASP A 200 -9.16 3.45 -13.77
CA ASP A 200 -8.43 4.30 -12.83
C ASP A 200 -9.37 4.98 -11.83
N LYS A 201 -10.44 5.61 -12.31
CA LYS A 201 -11.42 6.28 -11.45
C LYS A 201 -12.13 5.32 -10.49
N GLY A 202 -12.55 4.16 -11.01
CA GLY A 202 -13.24 3.17 -10.18
C GLY A 202 -12.33 2.56 -9.11
N ILE A 203 -11.04 2.36 -9.41
CA ILE A 203 -10.05 1.91 -8.42
C ILE A 203 -9.82 3.00 -7.38
N ILE A 204 -9.61 4.27 -7.81
CA ILE A 204 -9.43 5.41 -6.89
C ILE A 204 -10.59 5.51 -5.91
N GLU A 205 -11.83 5.44 -6.39
CA GLU A 205 -13.02 5.50 -5.54
C GLU A 205 -13.03 4.41 -4.48
N ARG A 206 -12.67 3.17 -4.84
CA ARG A 206 -12.58 2.05 -3.89
C ARG A 206 -11.46 2.25 -2.89
N VAL A 207 -10.26 2.59 -3.34
CA VAL A 207 -9.10 2.83 -2.47
C VAL A 207 -9.39 3.88 -1.41
N MET A 208 -10.08 4.96 -1.76
CA MET A 208 -10.42 6.04 -0.83
C MET A 208 -11.52 5.66 0.18
N GLN A 209 -12.24 4.56 -0.06
CA GLN A 209 -13.32 4.06 0.80
C GLN A 209 -12.90 2.87 1.68
N VAL A 210 -11.66 2.37 1.52
CA VAL A 210 -11.19 1.21 2.29
C VAL A 210 -11.17 1.51 3.80
N ASN A 211 -11.94 0.75 4.56
CA ASN A 211 -11.94 0.78 6.02
C ASN A 211 -11.17 -0.41 6.60
N GLU A 212 -11.46 -1.61 6.10
CA GLU A 212 -10.85 -2.86 6.56
C GLU A 212 -9.94 -3.44 5.49
N ILE A 213 -8.85 -4.06 5.93
CA ILE A 213 -7.90 -4.77 5.07
C ILE A 213 -7.82 -6.20 5.57
N THR A 214 -8.19 -7.14 4.73
CA THR A 214 -8.13 -8.57 5.04
C THR A 214 -6.91 -9.17 4.38
N ARG A 215 -6.20 -10.05 5.07
CA ARG A 215 -5.00 -10.72 4.59
C ARG A 215 -5.15 -12.24 4.66
N PHE A 216 -4.54 -12.93 3.72
CA PHE A 216 -4.32 -14.37 3.74
C PHE A 216 -2.80 -14.60 3.62
N PRO A 217 -2.17 -15.38 4.51
CA PRO A 217 -0.71 -15.49 4.55
C PRO A 217 -0.11 -15.89 3.20
N PHE A 218 0.98 -15.20 2.81
CA PHE A 218 1.64 -15.43 1.53
C PHE A 218 2.14 -16.88 1.39
N ASP A 219 2.78 -17.40 2.44
CA ASP A 219 3.34 -18.74 2.44
C ASP A 219 2.25 -19.82 2.34
N ASP A 220 1.12 -19.64 3.02
CA ASP A 220 -0.06 -20.52 2.86
C ASP A 220 -0.58 -20.47 1.41
N GLY A 221 -0.51 -19.29 0.78
CA GLY A 221 -0.82 -19.11 -0.65
C GLY A 221 0.11 -19.90 -1.57
N VAL A 222 1.39 -19.98 -1.24
CA VAL A 222 2.38 -20.82 -1.95
C VAL A 222 2.07 -22.30 -1.75
N GLU A 223 1.86 -22.73 -0.50
CA GLU A 223 1.61 -24.13 -0.16
C GLU A 223 0.35 -24.69 -0.83
N ASN A 224 -0.70 -23.89 -0.96
CA ASN A 224 -1.96 -24.31 -1.58
C ASN A 224 -2.04 -24.06 -3.11
N GLY A 225 -0.94 -23.58 -3.72
CA GLY A 225 -0.81 -23.36 -5.16
C GLY A 225 -1.54 -22.12 -5.69
N ARG A 226 -2.02 -21.22 -4.82
CA ARG A 226 -2.62 -19.94 -5.23
C ARG A 226 -1.59 -18.86 -5.52
N VAL A 227 -0.36 -19.01 -5.02
CA VAL A 227 0.81 -18.24 -5.45
C VAL A 227 1.68 -19.14 -6.32
N VAL A 228 1.91 -18.73 -7.56
CA VAL A 228 2.76 -19.43 -8.53
C VAL A 228 3.94 -18.53 -8.87
N PHE A 229 5.15 -19.07 -8.75
CA PHE A 229 6.37 -18.38 -9.13
C PHE A 229 6.60 -18.53 -10.64
N MET A 230 6.87 -17.45 -11.33
CA MET A 230 6.86 -17.39 -12.80
C MET A 230 8.19 -16.96 -13.43
N GLU A 231 9.20 -16.66 -12.64
CA GLU A 231 10.48 -16.17 -13.15
C GLU A 231 11.16 -17.15 -14.12
N ASP A 232 11.10 -18.45 -13.86
CA ASP A 232 11.72 -19.47 -14.71
C ASP A 232 11.07 -19.56 -16.11
N GLU A 233 9.84 -19.11 -16.25
CA GLU A 233 9.12 -19.05 -17.53
C GLU A 233 9.20 -17.65 -18.17
N ILE A 234 9.11 -16.61 -17.37
CA ILE A 234 9.02 -15.22 -17.86
C ILE A 234 10.39 -14.71 -18.30
N ASP A 235 11.44 -14.90 -17.46
CA ASP A 235 12.79 -14.36 -17.72
C ASP A 235 13.34 -14.81 -19.12
N PRO A 236 13.29 -16.08 -19.50
CA PRO A 236 13.77 -16.49 -20.81
C PRO A 236 12.87 -16.12 -21.98
N ALA A 237 11.58 -15.79 -21.71
CA ALA A 237 10.60 -15.44 -22.72
C ALA A 237 10.53 -13.93 -22.99
N PHE A 238 10.96 -13.09 -22.03
CA PHE A 238 11.01 -11.64 -22.13
C PHE A 238 12.30 -11.16 -22.79
#